data_e5513356730c32e214782ea965e816d9
#
_entry.id   e5513356730c32e214782ea965e816d9
#
_cell.length_a   1.000
_cell.length_b   1.000
_cell.length_c   1.000
_cell.angle_alpha   90.00
_cell.angle_beta   90.00
_cell.angle_gamma   90.00
#
_symmetry.space_group_name_H-M   'P 1'
#
loop_
_entity.id
_entity.type
_entity.pdbx_description
1 polymer ?
#
loop_
_entity_poly.entity_id
_entity_poly.type
_entity_poly.pdbx_seq_one_letter_code
_entity_poly.pdbx_strand_id
1 'polypeptide(L)'
;MNIGFLGSGHITSSIIEGIFKSKLKIKKIYISPRNKLISKKLSKRFKKVIVSNNNQQVIDSSSWIFLAVTPNVGNKILKRLRFNKSKKIISLISTININRLKKITKNKNISRVIPLPFIGMRKGPIIICPNDNKLKNFFKYLGKVIELKSENTSKSFWATSSFMASFYNLLNETSSWLVSKGIKRNKAENYTRELFLALSEDAMNKNKISLKQLVLESQTPGGTNAFVLKELKKKKFYKVQQKVLNSIFKKF
;
A
#
# COMPACT_ATOMS: atom_id res chain seq x y z
N MET A 1 -13.34 16.61 -10.22
CA MET A 1 -13.52 15.42 -11.06
C MET A 1 -14.31 14.34 -10.31
N ASN A 2 -14.92 13.40 -11.05
CA ASN A 2 -15.51 12.19 -10.46
C ASN A 2 -14.50 11.05 -10.54
N ILE A 3 -14.42 10.24 -9.48
CA ILE A 3 -13.59 9.03 -9.45
C ILE A 3 -14.44 7.80 -9.14
N GLY A 4 -14.06 6.66 -9.67
CA GLY A 4 -14.77 5.40 -9.49
C GLY A 4 -13.85 4.29 -9.00
N PHE A 5 -14.36 3.42 -8.15
CA PHE A 5 -13.65 2.24 -7.67
C PHE A 5 -14.40 0.98 -8.07
N LEU A 6 -13.79 0.17 -8.92
CA LEU A 6 -14.20 -1.20 -9.14
C LEU A 6 -13.64 -2.06 -8.01
N GLY A 7 -14.47 -2.32 -7.03
CA GLY A 7 -14.13 -2.97 -5.76
C GLY A 7 -14.31 -2.01 -4.59
N SER A 8 -14.97 -2.48 -3.54
CA SER A 8 -15.24 -1.75 -2.29
C SER A 8 -14.61 -2.47 -1.08
N GLY A 9 -13.34 -2.89 -1.23
CA GLY A 9 -12.56 -3.55 -0.18
C GLY A 9 -11.79 -2.57 0.73
N HIS A 10 -10.91 -3.11 1.57
CA HIS A 10 -10.12 -2.34 2.54
C HIS A 10 -9.27 -1.24 1.88
N ILE A 11 -8.60 -1.53 0.76
CA ILE A 11 -7.76 -0.51 0.12
C ILE A 11 -8.59 0.64 -0.45
N THR A 12 -9.79 0.36 -0.99
CA THR A 12 -10.74 1.39 -1.43
C THR A 12 -11.17 2.27 -0.25
N SER A 13 -11.50 1.66 0.88
CA SER A 13 -11.85 2.38 2.10
C SER A 13 -10.73 3.31 2.54
N SER A 14 -9.50 2.78 2.62
CA SER A 14 -8.32 3.55 3.03
C SER A 14 -8.03 4.73 2.09
N ILE A 15 -8.13 4.53 0.77
CA ILE A 15 -7.94 5.63 -0.21
C ILE A 15 -9.02 6.70 -0.02
N ILE A 16 -10.29 6.31 0.11
CA ILE A 16 -11.40 7.24 0.33
C ILE A 16 -11.20 8.01 1.63
N GLU A 17 -10.86 7.35 2.73
CA GLU A 17 -10.57 8.01 4.00
C GLU A 17 -9.42 9.02 3.89
N GLY A 18 -8.35 8.65 3.20
CA GLY A 18 -7.22 9.55 2.93
C GLY A 18 -7.64 10.77 2.12
N ILE A 19 -8.47 10.59 1.08
CA ILE A 19 -9.01 11.69 0.27
C ILE A 19 -9.78 12.68 1.14
N PHE A 20 -10.70 12.19 1.98
CA PHE A 20 -11.51 13.07 2.83
C PHE A 20 -10.72 13.76 3.96
N LYS A 21 -9.60 13.18 4.39
CA LYS A 21 -8.66 13.82 5.31
C LYS A 21 -7.68 14.79 4.63
N SER A 22 -7.68 14.84 3.31
CA SER A 22 -6.77 15.66 2.51
C SER A 22 -7.43 16.94 1.99
N LYS A 23 -6.64 17.80 1.32
CA LYS A 23 -7.13 19.00 0.60
C LYS A 23 -7.63 18.69 -0.82
N LEU A 24 -7.77 17.41 -1.20
CA LEU A 24 -8.23 17.02 -2.54
C LEU A 24 -9.70 17.40 -2.76
N LYS A 25 -9.95 18.15 -3.83
CA LYS A 25 -11.32 18.54 -4.23
C LYS A 25 -11.89 17.51 -5.21
N ILE A 26 -12.62 16.51 -4.69
CA ILE A 26 -13.36 15.52 -5.48
C ILE A 26 -14.83 15.89 -5.52
N LYS A 27 -15.46 15.79 -6.72
CA LYS A 27 -16.89 16.08 -6.90
C LYS A 27 -17.74 14.92 -6.34
N LYS A 28 -17.56 13.70 -6.87
CA LYS A 28 -18.24 12.48 -6.43
C LYS A 28 -17.30 11.28 -6.51
N ILE A 29 -17.55 10.27 -5.68
CA ILE A 29 -16.83 8.98 -5.65
C ILE A 29 -17.85 7.88 -5.85
N TYR A 30 -17.74 7.15 -6.94
CA TYR A 30 -18.60 6.00 -7.26
C TYR A 30 -17.91 4.71 -6.86
N ILE A 31 -18.60 3.82 -6.15
CA ILE A 31 -18.04 2.55 -5.68
C ILE A 31 -18.92 1.36 -6.06
N SER A 32 -18.29 0.23 -6.31
CA SER A 32 -18.98 -1.03 -6.60
C SER A 32 -19.86 -1.49 -5.43
N PRO A 33 -21.04 -2.10 -5.72
CA PRO A 33 -21.97 -2.56 -4.70
C PRO A 33 -21.59 -3.89 -4.03
N ARG A 34 -20.54 -4.59 -4.52
CA ARG A 34 -20.25 -5.98 -4.18
C ARG A 34 -20.08 -6.24 -2.67
N ASN A 35 -19.30 -5.43 -1.99
CA ASN A 35 -19.17 -5.53 -0.54
C ASN A 35 -20.18 -4.58 0.11
N LYS A 36 -21.39 -5.07 0.32
CA LYS A 36 -22.52 -4.28 0.84
C LYS A 36 -22.20 -3.61 2.19
N LEU A 37 -21.47 -4.30 3.08
CA LEU A 37 -21.14 -3.78 4.41
C LEU A 37 -20.22 -2.54 4.30
N ILE A 38 -19.10 -2.68 3.59
CA ILE A 38 -18.14 -1.59 3.43
C ILE A 38 -18.71 -0.46 2.59
N SER A 39 -19.40 -0.76 1.48
CA SER A 39 -19.97 0.27 0.61
C SER A 39 -21.04 1.10 1.33
N LYS A 40 -21.94 0.45 2.10
CA LYS A 40 -22.93 1.12 2.91
C LYS A 40 -22.29 1.98 4.02
N LYS A 41 -21.23 1.46 4.69
CA LYS A 41 -20.49 2.24 5.71
C LYS A 41 -19.86 3.50 5.11
N LEU A 42 -19.22 3.37 3.93
CA LEU A 42 -18.57 4.49 3.25
C LEU A 42 -19.57 5.55 2.80
N SER A 43 -20.69 5.16 2.18
CA SER A 43 -21.70 6.10 1.69
C SER A 43 -22.42 6.80 2.84
N LYS A 44 -22.65 6.12 3.98
CA LYS A 44 -23.20 6.76 5.18
C LYS A 44 -22.23 7.80 5.78
N ARG A 45 -20.95 7.47 5.82
CA ARG A 45 -19.92 8.33 6.43
C ARG A 45 -19.55 9.54 5.56
N PHE A 46 -19.57 9.37 4.23
CA PHE A 46 -19.10 10.38 3.29
C PHE A 46 -20.16 10.70 2.25
N LYS A 47 -20.82 11.86 2.36
CA LYS A 47 -21.93 12.30 1.47
C LYS A 47 -21.59 12.31 -0.03
N LYS A 48 -20.30 12.41 -0.40
CA LYS A 48 -19.85 12.37 -1.80
C LYS A 48 -19.63 10.97 -2.34
N VAL A 49 -19.74 9.93 -1.50
CA VAL A 49 -19.59 8.53 -1.90
C VAL A 49 -20.96 7.95 -2.29
N ILE A 50 -21.05 7.47 -3.52
CA ILE A 50 -22.26 6.90 -4.10
C ILE A 50 -22.00 5.42 -4.39
N VAL A 51 -22.84 4.56 -3.84
CA VAL A 51 -22.86 3.14 -4.20
C VAL A 51 -23.60 3.00 -5.52
N SER A 52 -22.91 2.52 -6.55
CA SER A 52 -23.52 2.30 -7.87
C SER A 52 -24.30 1.01 -7.92
N ASN A 53 -25.28 0.90 -8.81
CA ASN A 53 -26.08 -0.31 -8.99
C ASN A 53 -25.24 -1.47 -9.54
N ASN A 54 -24.25 -1.16 -10.38
CA ASN A 54 -23.34 -2.15 -10.98
C ASN A 54 -21.98 -1.54 -11.33
N ASN A 55 -21.04 -2.37 -11.77
CA ASN A 55 -19.69 -1.93 -12.12
C ASN A 55 -19.64 -1.05 -13.38
N GLN A 56 -20.55 -1.22 -14.34
CA GLN A 56 -20.57 -0.39 -15.54
C GLN A 56 -20.93 1.05 -15.18
N GLN A 57 -21.92 1.25 -14.31
CA GLN A 57 -22.29 2.59 -13.82
C GLN A 57 -21.12 3.30 -13.12
N VAL A 58 -20.27 2.56 -12.37
CA VAL A 58 -19.05 3.13 -11.78
C VAL A 58 -18.15 3.70 -12.88
N ILE A 59 -17.94 2.96 -13.96
CA ILE A 59 -17.10 3.37 -15.10
C ILE A 59 -17.70 4.60 -15.79
N ASP A 60 -18.99 4.54 -16.12
CA ASP A 60 -19.65 5.57 -16.92
C ASP A 60 -19.68 6.92 -16.20
N SER A 61 -19.89 6.89 -14.87
CA SER A 61 -20.01 8.08 -14.02
C SER A 61 -18.66 8.71 -13.62
N SER A 62 -17.53 8.08 -13.97
CA SER A 62 -16.20 8.48 -13.48
C SER A 62 -15.25 8.84 -14.60
N SER A 63 -14.37 9.82 -14.36
CA SER A 63 -13.25 10.14 -15.26
C SER A 63 -11.99 9.34 -14.94
N TRP A 64 -11.78 9.03 -13.68
CA TRP A 64 -10.71 8.15 -13.19
C TRP A 64 -11.31 6.90 -12.58
N ILE A 65 -10.80 5.73 -12.98
CA ILE A 65 -11.32 4.42 -12.59
C ILE A 65 -10.21 3.63 -11.90
N PHE A 66 -10.40 3.37 -10.62
CA PHE A 66 -9.50 2.54 -9.82
C PHE A 66 -9.94 1.07 -9.91
N LEU A 67 -9.06 0.22 -10.42
CA LEU A 67 -9.26 -1.22 -10.42
C LEU A 67 -8.78 -1.78 -9.07
N ALA A 68 -9.68 -1.87 -8.10
CA ALA A 68 -9.41 -2.24 -6.70
C ALA A 68 -9.99 -3.61 -6.33
N VAL A 69 -9.92 -4.57 -7.23
CA VAL A 69 -10.36 -5.96 -7.05
C VAL A 69 -9.17 -6.91 -6.98
N THR A 70 -9.39 -8.10 -6.41
CA THR A 70 -8.38 -9.16 -6.45
C THR A 70 -8.14 -9.64 -7.89
N PRO A 71 -6.95 -10.19 -8.21
CA PRO A 71 -6.63 -10.63 -9.57
C PRO A 71 -7.66 -11.60 -10.16
N ASN A 72 -8.12 -12.58 -9.39
CA ASN A 72 -9.12 -13.55 -9.84
C ASN A 72 -10.46 -12.89 -10.23
N VAL A 73 -10.91 -11.93 -9.43
CA VAL A 73 -12.11 -11.15 -9.72
C VAL A 73 -11.90 -10.25 -10.93
N GLY A 74 -10.75 -9.57 -11.01
CA GLY A 74 -10.38 -8.71 -12.12
C GLY A 74 -10.43 -9.45 -13.45
N ASN A 75 -9.82 -10.63 -13.54
CA ASN A 75 -9.84 -11.47 -14.74
C ASN A 75 -11.27 -11.83 -15.23
N LYS A 76 -12.21 -12.01 -14.27
CA LYS A 76 -13.60 -12.38 -14.60
C LYS A 76 -14.43 -11.17 -15.04
N ILE A 77 -14.34 -10.03 -14.29
CA ILE A 77 -15.27 -8.92 -14.52
C ILE A 77 -14.81 -7.95 -15.61
N LEU A 78 -13.48 -7.69 -15.74
CA LEU A 78 -13.00 -6.65 -16.66
C LEU A 78 -13.31 -6.94 -18.12
N LYS A 79 -13.38 -8.23 -18.52
CA LYS A 79 -13.73 -8.64 -19.89
C LYS A 79 -15.20 -8.31 -20.27
N ARG A 80 -16.07 -8.15 -19.28
CA ARG A 80 -17.52 -7.89 -19.47
C ARG A 80 -17.87 -6.41 -19.40
N LEU A 81 -16.88 -5.55 -19.10
CA LEU A 81 -17.08 -4.12 -18.90
C LEU A 81 -16.55 -3.34 -20.10
N ARG A 82 -17.21 -2.24 -20.41
CA ARG A 82 -16.83 -1.33 -21.50
C ARG A 82 -16.12 -0.11 -20.93
N PHE A 83 -14.93 0.17 -21.45
CA PHE A 83 -14.12 1.31 -21.03
C PHE A 83 -13.98 2.30 -22.19
N ASN A 84 -14.40 3.53 -21.98
CA ASN A 84 -14.16 4.60 -22.95
C ASN A 84 -12.66 4.97 -22.95
N LYS A 85 -12.09 5.25 -24.13
CA LYS A 85 -10.67 5.60 -24.33
C LYS A 85 -10.27 6.89 -23.59
N SER A 86 -11.20 7.81 -23.34
CA SER A 86 -10.96 9.06 -22.59
C SER A 86 -10.75 8.84 -21.08
N LYS A 87 -11.15 7.69 -20.53
CA LYS A 87 -11.05 7.42 -19.10
C LYS A 87 -9.60 7.10 -18.69
N LYS A 88 -9.19 7.59 -17.52
CA LYS A 88 -7.94 7.17 -16.89
C LYS A 88 -8.18 5.93 -16.05
N ILE A 89 -7.44 4.88 -16.32
CA ILE A 89 -7.51 3.63 -15.54
C ILE A 89 -6.30 3.56 -14.60
N ILE A 90 -6.56 3.34 -13.31
CA ILE A 90 -5.56 3.24 -12.25
C ILE A 90 -5.66 1.82 -11.67
N SER A 91 -4.69 0.97 -12.02
CA SER A 91 -4.69 -0.42 -11.56
C SER A 91 -4.02 -0.55 -10.19
N LEU A 92 -4.75 -1.12 -9.23
CA LEU A 92 -4.22 -1.56 -7.94
C LEU A 92 -4.07 -3.09 -7.89
N ILE A 93 -4.23 -3.77 -9.03
CA ILE A 93 -4.18 -5.24 -9.12
C ILE A 93 -2.73 -5.68 -9.33
N SER A 94 -2.16 -6.48 -8.42
CA SER A 94 -0.75 -6.84 -8.43
C SER A 94 -0.30 -7.68 -9.63
N THR A 95 -1.05 -8.73 -9.99
CA THR A 95 -0.61 -9.77 -10.94
C THR A 95 -1.16 -9.63 -12.36
N ILE A 96 -1.99 -8.62 -12.65
CA ILE A 96 -2.42 -8.34 -14.03
C ILE A 96 -1.59 -7.16 -14.54
N ASN A 97 -0.65 -7.42 -15.44
CA ASN A 97 0.23 -6.37 -15.98
C ASN A 97 -0.52 -5.36 -16.87
N ILE A 98 0.09 -4.19 -17.06
CA ILE A 98 -0.49 -3.07 -17.82
C ILE A 98 -0.82 -3.48 -19.26
N ASN A 99 0.05 -4.25 -19.91
CA ASN A 99 -0.18 -4.69 -21.31
C ASN A 99 -1.41 -5.59 -21.42
N ARG A 100 -1.61 -6.50 -20.46
CA ARG A 100 -2.83 -7.32 -20.40
C ARG A 100 -4.07 -6.47 -20.12
N LEU A 101 -3.96 -5.49 -19.22
CA LEU A 101 -5.06 -4.55 -18.96
C LEU A 101 -5.42 -3.74 -20.21
N LYS A 102 -4.44 -3.23 -20.97
CA LYS A 102 -4.66 -2.53 -22.25
C LYS A 102 -5.44 -3.39 -23.25
N LYS A 103 -5.09 -4.68 -23.36
CA LYS A 103 -5.79 -5.63 -24.23
C LYS A 103 -7.24 -5.85 -23.78
N ILE A 104 -7.46 -6.08 -22.48
CA ILE A 104 -8.80 -6.35 -21.91
C ILE A 104 -9.70 -5.13 -22.00
N THR A 105 -9.21 -3.95 -21.61
CA THR A 105 -10.03 -2.73 -21.51
C THR A 105 -10.09 -1.94 -22.81
N LYS A 106 -9.29 -2.30 -23.82
CA LYS A 106 -9.10 -1.54 -25.06
C LYS A 106 -8.76 -0.07 -24.83
N ASN A 107 -8.14 0.24 -23.69
CA ASN A 107 -7.76 1.58 -23.27
C ASN A 107 -6.23 1.65 -23.06
N LYS A 108 -5.59 2.70 -23.62
CA LYS A 108 -4.13 2.90 -23.53
C LYS A 108 -3.72 3.74 -22.31
N ASN A 109 -4.67 4.50 -21.72
CA ASN A 109 -4.42 5.41 -20.61
C ASN A 109 -4.48 4.69 -19.25
N ILE A 110 -3.51 3.81 -19.01
CA ILE A 110 -3.45 2.98 -17.80
C ILE A 110 -2.16 3.24 -17.05
N SER A 111 -2.27 3.44 -15.74
CA SER A 111 -1.15 3.45 -14.81
C SER A 111 -1.40 2.45 -13.68
N ARG A 112 -0.32 1.88 -13.16
CA ARG A 112 -0.30 1.09 -11.95
C ARG A 112 -0.01 1.99 -10.76
N VAL A 113 -0.74 1.77 -9.67
CA VAL A 113 -0.44 2.41 -8.38
C VAL A 113 -0.41 1.33 -7.30
N ILE A 114 0.60 1.38 -6.43
CA ILE A 114 0.73 0.47 -5.30
C ILE A 114 0.56 1.29 -4.02
N PRO A 115 -0.69 1.46 -3.53
CA PRO A 115 -0.95 2.06 -2.25
C PRO A 115 -0.88 0.99 -1.16
N LEU A 116 -0.54 1.42 0.06
CA LEU A 116 -0.66 0.59 1.25
C LEU A 116 -1.81 1.11 2.12
N PRO A 117 -2.37 0.31 3.05
CA PRO A 117 -3.48 0.73 3.92
C PRO A 117 -3.24 2.04 4.68
N PHE A 118 -1.97 2.37 4.94
CA PHE A 118 -1.54 3.62 5.60
C PHE A 118 -1.95 4.90 4.83
N ILE A 119 -2.32 4.78 3.55
CA ILE A 119 -2.86 5.87 2.75
C ILE A 119 -4.09 6.52 3.40
N GLY A 120 -4.86 5.77 4.20
CA GLY A 120 -5.97 6.29 4.99
C GLY A 120 -5.54 7.27 6.10
N MET A 121 -4.29 7.19 6.54
CA MET A 121 -3.65 8.12 7.45
C MET A 121 -2.83 9.19 6.71
N ARG A 122 -2.81 9.17 5.38
CA ARG A 122 -1.98 10.01 4.52
C ARG A 122 -0.47 9.79 4.76
N LYS A 123 -0.10 8.54 5.07
CA LYS A 123 1.27 8.11 5.34
C LYS A 123 1.68 6.95 4.43
N GLY A 124 2.99 6.69 4.40
CA GLY A 124 3.59 5.58 3.68
C GLY A 124 3.89 5.87 2.21
N PRO A 125 4.65 4.97 1.55
CA PRO A 125 5.01 5.09 0.14
C PRO A 125 3.83 4.77 -0.76
N ILE A 126 3.76 5.47 -1.89
CA ILE A 126 2.80 5.21 -2.98
C ILE A 126 3.59 5.12 -4.27
N ILE A 127 3.66 3.93 -4.85
CA ILE A 127 4.36 3.70 -6.11
C ILE A 127 3.44 4.03 -7.27
N ILE A 128 3.95 4.75 -8.28
CA ILE A 128 3.24 5.07 -9.53
C ILE A 128 4.08 4.59 -10.71
N CYS A 129 3.49 3.85 -11.63
CA CYS A 129 4.13 3.33 -12.84
C CYS A 129 3.15 3.23 -14.02
N PRO A 130 3.54 3.67 -15.23
CA PRO A 130 4.67 4.57 -15.49
C PRO A 130 4.49 5.94 -14.85
N ASN A 131 5.53 6.78 -14.90
CA ASN A 131 5.47 8.16 -14.40
C ASN A 131 4.25 8.88 -14.95
N ASP A 132 3.53 9.59 -14.09
CA ASP A 132 2.31 10.31 -14.42
C ASP A 132 2.12 11.52 -13.51
N ASN A 133 2.36 12.70 -14.04
CA ASN A 133 2.29 13.95 -13.28
C ASN A 133 0.90 14.23 -12.67
N LYS A 134 -0.19 13.81 -13.34
CA LYS A 134 -1.54 13.99 -12.80
C LYS A 134 -1.76 13.10 -11.59
N LEU A 135 -1.31 11.84 -11.66
CA LEU A 135 -1.36 10.92 -10.52
C LEU A 135 -0.42 11.36 -9.40
N LYS A 136 0.80 11.79 -9.71
CA LYS A 136 1.73 12.35 -8.72
C LYS A 136 1.09 13.49 -7.94
N ASN A 137 0.50 14.46 -8.66
CA ASN A 137 -0.17 15.61 -8.06
C ASN A 137 -1.40 15.24 -7.22
N PHE A 138 -2.08 14.14 -7.55
CA PHE A 138 -3.15 13.61 -6.74
C PHE A 138 -2.62 12.88 -5.49
N PHE A 139 -1.71 11.93 -5.68
CA PHE A 139 -1.26 11.06 -4.60
C PHE A 139 -0.32 11.74 -3.59
N LYS A 140 0.35 12.85 -3.93
CA LYS A 140 1.19 13.61 -2.98
C LYS A 140 0.42 14.11 -1.74
N TYR A 141 -0.91 14.23 -1.83
CA TYR A 141 -1.76 14.56 -0.69
C TYR A 141 -2.08 13.35 0.20
N LEU A 142 -1.77 12.15 -0.27
CA LEU A 142 -2.15 10.89 0.38
C LEU A 142 -0.96 10.10 0.93
N GLY A 143 0.27 10.46 0.54
CA GLY A 143 1.49 9.82 1.01
C GLY A 143 2.72 10.24 0.19
N LYS A 144 3.87 9.59 0.44
CA LYS A 144 5.12 9.86 -0.29
C LYS A 144 5.10 9.13 -1.63
N VAL A 145 5.02 9.87 -2.73
CA VAL A 145 5.01 9.30 -4.08
C VAL A 145 6.42 8.90 -4.51
N ILE A 146 6.54 7.70 -5.09
CA ILE A 146 7.72 7.18 -5.75
C ILE A 146 7.31 6.79 -7.18
N GLU A 147 7.89 7.47 -8.16
CA GLU A 147 7.60 7.27 -9.58
C GLU A 147 8.58 6.28 -10.20
N LEU A 148 8.06 5.35 -10.99
CA LEU A 148 8.85 4.34 -11.71
C LEU A 148 8.61 4.44 -13.21
N LYS A 149 9.69 4.36 -14.00
CA LYS A 149 9.63 4.34 -15.47
C LYS A 149 9.05 3.03 -15.99
N SER A 150 9.41 1.91 -15.38
CA SER A 150 9.07 0.55 -15.84
C SER A 150 8.20 -0.22 -14.86
N GLU A 151 7.19 -0.91 -15.36
CA GLU A 151 6.34 -1.81 -14.58
C GLU A 151 7.14 -2.98 -13.97
N ASN A 152 8.18 -3.45 -14.66
CA ASN A 152 9.00 -4.55 -14.16
C ASN A 152 9.65 -4.19 -12.81
N THR A 153 10.15 -2.95 -12.68
CA THR A 153 10.70 -2.44 -11.43
C THR A 153 9.66 -2.43 -10.30
N SER A 154 8.38 -2.26 -10.61
CA SER A 154 7.31 -2.23 -9.60
C SER A 154 7.13 -3.55 -8.85
N LYS A 155 7.57 -4.67 -9.41
CA LYS A 155 7.50 -6.00 -8.78
C LYS A 155 8.29 -6.07 -7.48
N SER A 156 9.47 -5.43 -7.44
CA SER A 156 10.30 -5.36 -6.23
C SER A 156 9.57 -4.66 -5.08
N PHE A 157 8.85 -3.58 -5.40
CA PHE A 157 8.06 -2.85 -4.40
C PHE A 157 6.83 -3.64 -3.93
N TRP A 158 6.19 -4.43 -4.81
CA TRP A 158 5.15 -5.37 -4.39
C TRP A 158 5.70 -6.40 -3.40
N ALA A 159 6.85 -7.02 -3.73
CA ALA A 159 7.49 -7.99 -2.85
C ALA A 159 7.81 -7.38 -1.48
N THR A 160 8.45 -6.20 -1.45
CA THR A 160 8.79 -5.50 -0.21
C THR A 160 7.55 -5.10 0.60
N SER A 161 6.47 -4.69 -0.07
CA SER A 161 5.20 -4.34 0.60
C SER A 161 4.54 -5.52 1.32
N SER A 162 4.95 -6.75 1.05
CA SER A 162 4.42 -7.96 1.70
C SER A 162 4.92 -8.16 3.15
N PHE A 163 5.82 -7.29 3.63
CA PHE A 163 6.36 -7.38 5.00
C PHE A 163 5.39 -6.92 6.11
N MET A 164 4.21 -6.41 5.81
CA MET A 164 3.31 -5.88 6.84
C MET A 164 3.02 -6.87 7.97
N ALA A 165 2.61 -8.09 7.63
CA ALA A 165 2.30 -9.11 8.64
C ALA A 165 3.56 -9.54 9.42
N SER A 166 4.69 -9.70 8.75
CA SER A 166 5.97 -10.03 9.36
C SER A 166 6.45 -8.94 10.32
N PHE A 167 6.26 -7.66 9.96
CA PHE A 167 6.58 -6.56 10.85
C PHE A 167 5.70 -6.56 12.11
N TYR A 168 4.38 -6.75 11.96
CA TYR A 168 3.50 -6.84 13.13
C TYR A 168 3.82 -8.05 14.00
N ASN A 169 4.24 -9.18 13.40
CA ASN A 169 4.68 -10.32 14.17
C ASN A 169 6.00 -10.04 14.92
N LEU A 170 6.93 -9.29 14.33
CA LEU A 170 8.15 -8.86 15.04
C LEU A 170 7.80 -8.04 16.30
N LEU A 171 6.83 -7.12 16.20
CA LEU A 171 6.35 -6.38 17.37
C LEU A 171 5.71 -7.31 18.40
N ASN A 172 4.90 -8.29 17.94
CA ASN A 172 4.24 -9.26 18.81
C ASN A 172 5.25 -10.13 19.55
N GLU A 173 6.23 -10.69 18.86
CA GLU A 173 7.28 -11.53 19.47
C GLU A 173 8.11 -10.73 20.49
N THR A 174 8.50 -9.49 20.14
CA THR A 174 9.23 -8.61 21.05
C THR A 174 8.43 -8.30 22.32
N SER A 175 7.15 -7.97 22.18
CA SER A 175 6.29 -7.70 23.34
C SER A 175 5.99 -8.96 24.15
N SER A 176 5.84 -10.11 23.51
CA SER A 176 5.64 -11.39 24.18
C SER A 176 6.86 -11.83 24.99
N TRP A 177 8.06 -11.54 24.50
CA TRP A 177 9.28 -11.75 25.27
C TRP A 177 9.30 -10.88 26.55
N LEU A 178 8.94 -9.60 26.46
CA LEU A 178 8.81 -8.75 27.65
C LEU A 178 7.80 -9.31 28.66
N VAL A 179 6.67 -9.82 28.17
CA VAL A 179 5.66 -10.47 29.05
C VAL A 179 6.25 -11.70 29.73
N SER A 180 7.06 -12.52 29.06
CA SER A 180 7.74 -13.67 29.67
C SER A 180 8.75 -13.28 30.76
N LYS A 181 9.16 -12.00 30.80
CA LYS A 181 10.02 -11.41 31.84
C LYS A 181 9.23 -10.70 32.94
N GLY A 182 7.92 -10.95 33.04
CA GLY A 182 7.07 -10.40 34.11
C GLY A 182 6.46 -9.01 33.79
N ILE A 183 6.67 -8.43 32.61
CA ILE A 183 6.08 -7.14 32.25
C ILE A 183 4.62 -7.33 31.89
N LYS A 184 3.72 -6.50 32.42
CA LYS A 184 2.29 -6.50 32.07
C LYS A 184 2.12 -6.25 30.55
N ARG A 185 1.25 -7.04 29.89
CA ARG A 185 1.08 -7.05 28.42
C ARG A 185 0.85 -5.64 27.83
N ASN A 186 0.00 -4.82 28.41
CA ASN A 186 -0.26 -3.46 27.92
C ASN A 186 0.99 -2.59 27.93
N LYS A 187 1.83 -2.69 28.99
CA LYS A 187 3.11 -1.96 29.05
C LYS A 187 4.11 -2.48 28.03
N ALA A 188 4.22 -3.81 27.87
CA ALA A 188 5.09 -4.44 26.92
C ALA A 188 4.76 -4.04 25.47
N GLU A 189 3.47 -4.09 25.10
CA GLU A 189 3.02 -3.70 23.77
C GLU A 189 3.18 -2.20 23.50
N ASN A 190 2.89 -1.32 24.47
CA ASN A 190 3.08 0.11 24.32
C ASN A 190 4.56 0.46 24.15
N TYR A 191 5.43 -0.07 25.01
CA TYR A 191 6.87 0.12 24.89
C TYR A 191 7.40 -0.32 23.51
N THR A 192 6.99 -1.50 23.05
CA THR A 192 7.44 -2.04 21.76
C THR A 192 6.98 -1.15 20.60
N ARG A 193 5.72 -0.67 20.60
CA ARG A 193 5.22 0.24 19.56
C ARG A 193 6.02 1.54 19.53
N GLU A 194 6.25 2.16 20.68
CA GLU A 194 7.00 3.42 20.79
C GLU A 194 8.45 3.24 20.35
N LEU A 195 9.12 2.15 20.76
CA LEU A 195 10.48 1.85 20.37
C LEU A 195 10.63 1.77 18.84
N PHE A 196 9.80 0.96 18.17
CA PHE A 196 9.88 0.78 16.71
C PHE A 196 9.42 2.01 15.94
N LEU A 197 8.49 2.79 16.49
CA LEU A 197 8.12 4.08 15.93
C LEU A 197 9.29 5.05 15.98
N ALA A 198 9.92 5.23 17.13
CA ALA A 198 11.07 6.11 17.31
C ALA A 198 12.25 5.73 16.41
N LEU A 199 12.57 4.43 16.30
CA LEU A 199 13.62 3.95 15.39
C LEU A 199 13.31 4.27 13.93
N SER A 200 12.05 4.15 13.51
CA SER A 200 11.62 4.47 12.15
C SER A 200 11.67 5.98 11.89
N GLU A 201 11.26 6.79 12.85
CA GLU A 201 11.31 8.26 12.76
C GLU A 201 12.75 8.77 12.76
N ASP A 202 13.64 8.22 13.60
CA ASP A 202 15.06 8.54 13.58
C ASP A 202 15.69 8.25 12.20
N ALA A 203 15.43 7.07 11.64
CA ALA A 203 15.90 6.73 10.31
C ALA A 203 15.33 7.65 9.21
N MET A 204 14.11 8.13 9.35
CA MET A 204 13.52 9.11 8.42
C MET A 204 14.13 10.50 8.57
N ASN A 205 14.42 10.94 9.78
CA ASN A 205 15.03 12.23 10.05
C ASN A 205 16.49 12.28 9.56
N LYS A 206 17.21 11.17 9.68
CA LYS A 206 18.59 11.00 9.20
C LYS A 206 18.67 10.58 7.72
N ASN A 207 17.75 11.03 6.87
CA ASN A 207 17.65 10.61 5.47
C ASN A 207 18.82 11.04 4.56
N LYS A 208 19.71 11.88 5.03
CA LYS A 208 20.93 12.29 4.31
C LYS A 208 22.07 11.27 4.40
N ILE A 209 22.03 10.35 5.35
CA ILE A 209 22.98 9.25 5.48
C ILE A 209 22.35 7.94 5.07
N SER A 210 23.18 6.98 4.66
CA SER A 210 22.66 5.67 4.23
C SER A 210 22.18 4.84 5.41
N LEU A 211 21.22 3.93 5.18
CA LEU A 211 20.81 2.98 6.22
C LEU A 211 21.98 2.10 6.70
N LYS A 212 22.98 1.83 5.83
CA LYS A 212 24.22 1.15 6.22
C LYS A 212 24.99 1.95 7.26
N GLN A 213 25.09 3.26 7.09
CA GLN A 213 25.76 4.15 8.01
C GLN A 213 25.04 4.21 9.36
N LEU A 214 23.70 4.27 9.36
CA LEU A 214 22.90 4.19 10.59
C LEU A 214 23.19 2.91 11.38
N VAL A 215 23.32 1.77 10.68
CA VAL A 215 23.70 0.50 11.32
C VAL A 215 25.08 0.59 11.97
N LEU A 216 26.05 1.25 11.34
CA LEU A 216 27.40 1.42 11.92
C LEU A 216 27.38 2.34 13.14
N GLU A 217 26.71 3.49 13.03
CA GLU A 217 26.63 4.50 14.09
C GLU A 217 25.85 4.02 15.33
N SER A 218 24.90 3.09 15.14
CA SER A 218 24.13 2.51 16.25
C SER A 218 24.91 1.48 17.09
N GLN A 219 26.15 1.15 16.71
CA GLN A 219 26.98 0.15 17.37
C GLN A 219 28.10 0.79 18.18
N THR A 220 28.01 0.72 19.50
CA THR A 220 29.14 1.01 20.38
C THR A 220 30.00 -0.24 20.51
N PRO A 221 31.35 -0.17 20.41
CA PRO A 221 32.23 -1.31 20.65
C PRO A 221 31.93 -1.96 22.01
N GLY A 222 31.68 -3.27 21.99
CA GLY A 222 31.27 -4.03 23.20
C GLY A 222 29.83 -3.79 23.69
N GLY A 223 29.08 -2.92 23.03
CA GLY A 223 27.71 -2.58 23.42
C GLY A 223 26.66 -3.64 23.02
N THR A 224 25.50 -3.58 23.67
CA THR A 224 24.39 -4.53 23.48
C THR A 224 23.85 -4.52 22.06
N ASN A 225 23.80 -3.37 21.38
CA ASN A 225 23.34 -3.27 19.99
C ASN A 225 24.26 -4.03 19.03
N ALA A 226 25.59 -3.91 19.21
CA ALA A 226 26.57 -4.66 18.42
C ALA A 226 26.44 -6.17 18.66
N PHE A 227 26.25 -6.59 19.92
CA PHE A 227 26.04 -7.98 20.29
C PHE A 227 24.80 -8.58 19.62
N VAL A 228 23.63 -7.92 19.75
CA VAL A 228 22.38 -8.39 19.15
C VAL A 228 22.48 -8.49 17.62
N LEU A 229 23.06 -7.49 16.96
CA LEU A 229 23.26 -7.51 15.51
C LEU A 229 24.15 -8.70 15.09
N LYS A 230 25.26 -8.95 15.82
CA LYS A 230 26.17 -10.07 15.56
C LYS A 230 25.43 -11.41 15.67
N GLU A 231 24.66 -11.61 16.74
CA GLU A 231 23.91 -12.89 16.95
C GLU A 231 22.82 -13.10 15.89
N LEU A 232 22.06 -12.05 15.51
CA LEU A 232 21.06 -12.16 14.44
C LEU A 232 21.71 -12.46 13.08
N LYS A 233 22.90 -11.89 12.80
CA LYS A 233 23.68 -12.22 11.59
C LYS A 233 24.13 -13.69 11.61
N LYS A 234 24.68 -14.18 12.75
CA LYS A 234 25.09 -15.58 12.95
C LYS A 234 23.93 -16.54 12.73
N LYS A 235 22.74 -16.22 13.25
CA LYS A 235 21.48 -16.96 13.03
C LYS A 235 20.90 -16.80 11.62
N LYS A 236 21.57 -16.09 10.72
CA LYS A 236 21.16 -15.86 9.31
C LYS A 236 19.81 -15.16 9.15
N PHE A 237 19.32 -14.42 10.16
CA PHE A 237 18.02 -13.75 10.16
C PHE A 237 17.81 -12.91 8.89
N TYR A 238 18.75 -12.00 8.58
CA TYR A 238 18.64 -11.13 7.40
C TYR A 238 18.77 -11.89 6.07
N LYS A 239 19.52 -13.02 6.03
CA LYS A 239 19.60 -13.88 4.83
C LYS A 239 18.28 -14.59 4.57
N VAL A 240 17.59 -15.05 5.62
CA VAL A 240 16.24 -15.64 5.50
C VAL A 240 15.25 -14.60 4.95
N GLN A 241 15.27 -13.38 5.46
CA GLN A 241 14.45 -12.27 4.95
C GLN A 241 14.64 -12.05 3.44
N GLN A 242 15.89 -11.98 2.96
CA GLN A 242 16.19 -11.84 1.53
C GLN A 242 15.70 -13.03 0.69
N LYS A 243 15.86 -14.27 1.18
CA LYS A 243 15.34 -15.46 0.51
C LYS A 243 13.83 -15.42 0.34
N VAL A 244 13.10 -14.99 1.39
CA VAL A 244 11.64 -14.84 1.34
C VAL A 244 11.23 -13.75 0.34
N LEU A 245 11.94 -12.61 0.29
CA LEU A 245 11.71 -11.58 -0.73
C LEU A 245 11.89 -12.12 -2.15
N ASN A 246 12.95 -12.87 -2.40
CA ASN A 246 13.19 -13.50 -3.71
C ASN A 246 12.09 -14.50 -4.07
N SER A 247 11.56 -15.24 -3.10
CA SER A 247 10.47 -16.19 -3.33
C SER A 247 9.15 -15.49 -3.68
N ILE A 248 8.81 -14.41 -3.00
CA ILE A 248 7.59 -13.65 -3.30
C ILE A 248 7.72 -12.84 -4.60
N PHE A 249 8.92 -12.31 -4.91
CA PHE A 249 9.20 -11.60 -6.16
C PHE A 249 8.87 -12.44 -7.41
N LYS A 250 9.14 -13.75 -7.36
CA LYS A 250 8.83 -14.70 -8.46
C LYS A 250 7.33 -14.87 -8.73
N LYS A 251 6.45 -14.44 -7.80
CA LYS A 251 4.98 -14.53 -7.96
C LYS A 251 4.40 -13.36 -8.76
N PHE A 252 5.17 -12.31 -9.03
CA PHE A 252 4.80 -11.13 -9.81
C PHE A 252 5.45 -11.12 -11.18
#